data_ce1e2f4d3f099d7ea02f32f1a4e5d728
#
_entry.id   ce1e2f4d3f099d7ea02f32f1a4e5d728
#
_cell.length_a   1.000
_cell.length_b   1.000
_cell.length_c   1.000
_cell.angle_alpha   90.00
_cell.angle_beta   90.00
_cell.angle_gamma   90.00
#
_symmetry.space_group_name_H-M   'P 1'
#
loop_
_entity.id
_entity.type
_entity.pdbx_description
1 polymer ?
#
loop_
_entity_poly.entity_id
_entity_poly.type
_entity_poly.pdbx_seq_one_letter_code
_entity_poly.pdbx_strand_id
1 'polypeptide(L)'
;MRYIEPHGHMVSRTTDDYQAMAMAGCQAVSEPAFWAGFDRSSVQGFYDYFCQLTQHEPRRAAMFGLPHYTWLCINPKESEDLKLADEVLGIIPEFMGSPNVLGIGEIGLNKNSRNELKVLEQHVDLAAQHDQLILVHTPHLEDKHKGTRLILDVIKNDSRINPERVM
;
A
#
# COMPACT_ATOMS: atom_id res chain seq x y z
N MET A 1 -25.26 9.75 -5.91
CA MET A 1 -24.36 9.03 -6.86
C MET A 1 -23.73 7.91 -6.09
N ARG A 2 -23.53 6.71 -6.68
CA ARG A 2 -22.76 5.63 -6.02
C ARG A 2 -21.31 5.67 -6.51
N TYR A 3 -20.34 5.46 -5.61
CA TYR A 3 -18.92 5.46 -5.94
C TYR A 3 -18.13 4.50 -5.05
N ILE A 4 -16.94 4.16 -5.47
CA ILE A 4 -15.94 3.48 -4.65
C ILE A 4 -14.84 4.49 -4.38
N GLU A 5 -14.36 4.56 -3.14
CA GLU A 5 -13.13 5.30 -2.82
C GLU A 5 -11.93 4.39 -3.10
N PRO A 6 -11.17 4.62 -4.18
CA PRO A 6 -10.13 3.69 -4.59
C PRO A 6 -8.81 3.88 -3.83
N HIS A 7 -8.63 5.01 -3.15
CA HIS A 7 -7.36 5.38 -2.51
C HIS A 7 -7.57 6.35 -1.33
N GLY A 8 -8.14 5.85 -0.24
CA GLY A 8 -8.34 6.62 0.98
C GLY A 8 -7.29 6.27 2.05
N HIS A 9 -7.00 7.20 2.97
CA HIS A 9 -6.13 6.98 4.13
C HIS A 9 -6.92 7.15 5.42
N MET A 10 -7.71 6.14 5.75
CA MET A 10 -8.71 6.19 6.82
C MET A 10 -8.09 6.07 8.22
N VAL A 11 -6.90 5.47 8.34
CA VAL A 11 -6.15 5.41 9.62
C VAL A 11 -5.79 6.80 10.16
N SER A 12 -5.72 7.81 9.30
CA SER A 12 -5.46 9.21 9.67
C SER A 12 -6.74 10.05 9.83
N ARG A 13 -7.93 9.41 9.77
CA ARG A 13 -9.23 10.07 9.85
C ARG A 13 -10.05 9.61 11.03
N THR A 14 -11.03 10.41 11.39
CA THR A 14 -11.99 10.07 12.45
C THR A 14 -13.05 9.08 11.95
N THR A 15 -13.72 8.39 12.87
CA THR A 15 -14.70 7.35 12.51
C THR A 15 -15.94 7.91 11.81
N ASP A 16 -16.31 9.17 12.09
CA ASP A 16 -17.41 9.87 11.44
C ASP A 16 -17.16 10.22 9.96
N ASP A 17 -15.90 10.21 9.50
CA ASP A 17 -15.60 10.29 8.07
C ASP A 17 -16.17 9.09 7.29
N TYR A 18 -16.15 7.88 7.85
CA TYR A 18 -16.84 6.73 7.27
C TYR A 18 -18.35 6.95 7.15
N GLN A 19 -18.97 7.55 8.17
CA GLN A 19 -20.39 7.90 8.13
C GLN A 19 -20.68 8.91 7.01
N ALA A 20 -19.87 9.97 6.91
CA ALA A 20 -20.01 10.96 5.86
C ALA A 20 -19.85 10.36 4.45
N MET A 21 -18.89 9.46 4.26
CA MET A 21 -18.68 8.74 3.00
C MET A 21 -19.87 7.85 2.65
N ALA A 22 -20.41 7.08 3.62
CA ALA A 22 -21.60 6.25 3.42
C ALA A 22 -22.81 7.10 3.03
N MET A 23 -23.04 8.21 3.71
CA MET A 23 -24.13 9.16 3.40
C MET A 23 -23.96 9.80 2.01
N ALA A 24 -22.72 10.03 1.55
CA ALA A 24 -22.41 10.54 0.21
C ALA A 24 -22.57 9.48 -0.89
N GLY A 25 -22.83 8.21 -0.52
CA GLY A 25 -23.06 7.12 -1.47
C GLY A 25 -21.86 6.25 -1.76
N CYS A 26 -20.80 6.30 -0.95
CA CYS A 26 -19.68 5.37 -1.02
C CYS A 26 -20.17 3.93 -0.86
N GLN A 27 -19.60 3.01 -1.63
CA GLN A 27 -19.98 1.59 -1.62
C GLN A 27 -18.86 0.70 -1.09
N ALA A 28 -17.61 1.17 -1.14
CA ALA A 28 -16.43 0.49 -0.63
C ALA A 28 -15.26 1.47 -0.53
N VAL A 29 -14.32 1.17 0.36
CA VAL A 29 -13.07 1.94 0.55
C VAL A 29 -11.90 1.02 0.31
N SER A 30 -10.91 1.51 -0.44
CA SER A 30 -9.60 0.90 -0.60
C SER A 30 -8.55 1.80 0.06
N GLU A 31 -7.80 1.26 1.02
CA GLU A 31 -6.80 1.97 1.80
C GLU A 31 -5.42 1.33 1.64
N PRO A 32 -4.49 1.95 0.91
CA PRO A 32 -3.12 1.46 0.87
C PRO A 32 -2.34 1.82 2.12
N ALA A 33 -1.38 0.97 2.47
CA ALA A 33 -0.39 1.30 3.48
C ALA A 33 0.42 2.52 3.03
N PHE A 34 0.55 3.52 3.90
CA PHE A 34 1.18 4.79 3.58
C PHE A 34 2.03 5.34 4.74
N TRP A 35 2.82 6.36 4.43
CA TRP A 35 3.58 7.11 5.41
C TRP A 35 2.71 8.19 6.06
N ALA A 36 2.45 8.08 7.35
CA ALA A 36 1.51 8.92 8.11
C ALA A 36 2.15 10.20 8.71
N GLY A 37 3.34 10.63 8.23
CA GLY A 37 3.99 11.84 8.68
C GLY A 37 5.20 11.60 9.60
N PHE A 38 5.48 10.35 9.98
CA PHE A 38 6.67 9.94 10.72
C PHE A 38 7.11 8.55 10.27
N ASP A 39 8.41 8.25 10.42
CA ASP A 39 8.98 6.98 10.03
C ASP A 39 8.77 5.95 11.14
N ARG A 40 8.25 4.78 10.80
CA ARG A 40 8.22 3.63 11.70
C ARG A 40 9.64 3.07 11.84
N SER A 41 10.03 2.78 13.06
CA SER A 41 11.43 2.43 13.38
C SER A 41 11.64 0.93 13.68
N SER A 42 10.61 0.12 13.56
CA SER A 42 10.70 -1.31 13.88
C SER A 42 9.69 -2.15 13.09
N VAL A 43 10.03 -3.41 12.84
CA VAL A 43 9.13 -4.38 12.23
C VAL A 43 7.83 -4.54 13.04
N GLN A 44 7.90 -4.45 14.37
CA GLN A 44 6.70 -4.53 15.22
C GLN A 44 5.73 -3.37 14.95
N GLY A 45 6.24 -2.16 14.71
CA GLY A 45 5.41 -1.01 14.35
C GLY A 45 4.67 -1.21 13.02
N PHE A 46 5.31 -1.87 12.04
CA PHE A 46 4.64 -2.28 10.79
C PHE A 46 3.65 -3.42 11.01
N TYR A 47 3.98 -4.40 11.83
CA TYR A 47 3.07 -5.50 12.17
C TYR A 47 1.78 -4.96 12.80
N ASP A 48 1.90 -4.08 13.80
CA ASP A 48 0.75 -3.45 14.46
C ASP A 48 -0.07 -2.61 13.46
N TYR A 49 0.59 -1.92 12.54
CA TYR A 49 -0.06 -1.17 11.48
C TYR A 49 -0.80 -2.08 10.49
N PHE A 50 -0.22 -3.20 10.09
CA PHE A 50 -0.90 -4.18 9.25
C PHE A 50 -2.10 -4.82 9.97
N CYS A 51 -1.99 -5.09 11.27
CA CYS A 51 -3.13 -5.49 12.09
C CYS A 51 -4.24 -4.40 12.10
N GLN A 52 -3.87 -3.13 12.17
CA GLN A 52 -4.83 -2.03 12.08
C GLN A 52 -5.57 -2.07 10.74
N LEU A 53 -4.85 -2.14 9.62
CA LEU A 53 -5.43 -2.15 8.27
C LEU A 53 -6.29 -3.40 7.99
N THR A 54 -5.89 -4.57 8.49
CA THR A 54 -6.55 -5.84 8.17
C THR A 54 -7.67 -6.21 9.14
N GLN A 55 -7.66 -5.67 10.35
CA GLN A 55 -8.60 -6.07 11.41
C GLN A 55 -9.43 -4.90 11.97
N HIS A 56 -8.79 -3.75 12.23
CA HIS A 56 -9.45 -2.63 12.91
C HIS A 56 -10.25 -1.77 11.94
N GLU A 57 -9.64 -1.33 10.84
CA GLU A 57 -10.31 -0.48 9.84
C GLU A 57 -11.53 -1.14 9.19
N PRO A 58 -11.50 -2.45 8.84
CA PRO A 58 -12.72 -3.13 8.38
C PRO A 58 -13.89 -3.07 9.38
N ARG A 59 -13.59 -3.16 10.68
CA ARG A 59 -14.64 -3.07 11.73
C ARG A 59 -15.19 -1.65 11.85
N ARG A 60 -14.32 -0.63 11.76
CA ARG A 60 -14.75 0.78 11.78
C ARG A 60 -15.64 1.09 10.57
N ALA A 61 -15.24 0.68 9.37
CA ALA A 61 -16.01 0.88 8.15
C ALA A 61 -17.35 0.13 8.17
N ALA A 62 -17.35 -1.11 8.68
CA ALA A 62 -18.55 -1.95 8.78
C ALA A 62 -19.63 -1.35 9.68
N MET A 63 -19.30 -0.49 10.65
CA MET A 63 -20.27 0.26 11.46
C MET A 63 -21.22 1.12 10.60
N PHE A 64 -20.78 1.49 9.40
CA PHE A 64 -21.54 2.30 8.44
C PHE A 64 -21.88 1.53 7.17
N GLY A 65 -21.76 0.20 7.19
CA GLY A 65 -22.09 -0.67 6.06
C GLY A 65 -21.11 -0.60 4.89
N LEU A 66 -19.87 -0.12 5.11
CA LEU A 66 -18.84 0.00 4.09
C LEU A 66 -17.87 -1.19 4.17
N PRO A 67 -17.70 -1.97 3.10
CA PRO A 67 -16.54 -2.84 2.94
C PRO A 67 -15.25 -2.02 2.90
N HIS A 68 -14.22 -2.48 3.62
CA HIS A 68 -12.90 -1.88 3.62
C HIS A 68 -11.88 -2.87 3.13
N TYR A 69 -11.10 -2.47 2.14
CA TYR A 69 -10.00 -3.23 1.55
C TYR A 69 -8.68 -2.50 1.75
N THR A 70 -7.58 -3.25 1.74
CA THR A 70 -6.25 -2.68 1.98
C THR A 70 -5.17 -3.28 1.08
N TRP A 71 -4.06 -2.56 0.99
CA TRP A 71 -2.82 -2.93 0.33
C TRP A 71 -1.68 -2.81 1.33
N LEU A 72 -0.72 -3.70 1.27
CA LEU A 72 0.36 -3.77 2.26
C LEU A 72 1.72 -3.47 1.62
N CYS A 73 2.52 -2.65 2.29
CA CYS A 73 3.88 -2.35 1.87
C CYS A 73 4.68 -1.67 2.98
N ILE A 74 5.99 -1.54 2.78
CA ILE A 74 6.76 -0.43 3.36
C ILE A 74 6.76 0.72 2.36
N ASN A 75 6.29 1.91 2.80
CA ASN A 75 6.17 3.06 1.90
C ASN A 75 7.55 3.53 1.42
N PRO A 76 7.69 4.05 0.18
CA PRO A 76 8.97 4.58 -0.32
C PRO A 76 9.67 5.57 0.61
N LYS A 77 8.91 6.37 1.35
CA LYS A 77 9.48 7.33 2.33
C LYS A 77 10.15 6.66 3.53
N GLU A 78 9.80 5.40 3.84
CA GLU A 78 10.33 4.61 4.95
C GLU A 78 11.36 3.57 4.49
N SER A 79 11.68 3.49 3.19
CA SER A 79 12.48 2.42 2.60
C SER A 79 14.00 2.70 2.54
N GLU A 80 14.48 3.75 3.19
CA GLU A 80 15.93 4.04 3.23
C GLU A 80 16.71 3.11 4.17
N ASP A 81 16.08 2.55 5.20
CA ASP A 81 16.64 1.48 6.03
C ASP A 81 16.37 0.12 5.39
N LEU A 82 17.36 -0.39 4.65
CA LEU A 82 17.23 -1.67 3.94
C LEU A 82 17.04 -2.86 4.87
N LYS A 83 17.61 -2.80 6.10
CA LYS A 83 17.44 -3.89 7.06
C LYS A 83 15.99 -3.94 7.56
N LEU A 84 15.44 -2.80 7.93
CA LEU A 84 14.04 -2.70 8.31
C LEU A 84 13.13 -3.10 7.15
N ALA A 85 13.44 -2.67 5.92
CA ALA A 85 12.68 -3.03 4.74
C ALA A 85 12.64 -4.55 4.51
N ASP A 86 13.78 -5.24 4.62
CA ASP A 86 13.85 -6.72 4.51
C ASP A 86 13.00 -7.41 5.59
N GLU A 87 13.05 -6.92 6.85
CA GLU A 87 12.24 -7.45 7.94
C GLU A 87 10.73 -7.23 7.70
N VAL A 88 10.33 -6.06 7.22
CA VAL A 88 8.93 -5.74 6.91
C VAL A 88 8.40 -6.56 5.74
N LEU A 89 9.17 -6.69 4.67
CA LEU A 89 8.82 -7.55 3.54
C LEU A 89 8.61 -9.00 3.97
N GLY A 90 9.40 -9.46 4.95
CA GLY A 90 9.28 -10.82 5.50
C GLY A 90 7.97 -11.09 6.23
N ILE A 91 7.31 -10.09 6.82
CA ILE A 91 6.03 -10.28 7.54
C ILE A 91 4.79 -10.05 6.66
N ILE A 92 4.88 -9.38 5.51
CA ILE A 92 3.72 -9.12 4.63
C ILE A 92 2.98 -10.42 4.25
N PRO A 93 3.64 -11.54 3.91
CA PRO A 93 2.96 -12.79 3.56
C PRO A 93 2.00 -13.33 4.64
N GLU A 94 2.26 -13.04 5.92
CA GLU A 94 1.39 -13.46 7.02
C GLU A 94 -0.03 -12.85 6.93
N PHE A 95 -0.15 -11.69 6.27
CA PHE A 95 -1.40 -10.95 6.12
C PHE A 95 -2.11 -11.17 4.78
N MET A 96 -1.42 -11.73 3.76
CA MET A 96 -1.98 -11.89 2.41
C MET A 96 -3.22 -12.79 2.35
N GLY A 97 -3.40 -13.68 3.36
CA GLY A 97 -4.60 -14.52 3.49
C GLY A 97 -5.82 -13.80 4.05
N SER A 98 -5.71 -12.55 4.47
CA SER A 98 -6.83 -11.77 5.00
C SER A 98 -7.79 -11.37 3.86
N PRO A 99 -9.11 -11.53 4.03
CA PRO A 99 -10.08 -11.38 2.95
C PRO A 99 -10.23 -9.94 2.42
N ASN A 100 -9.71 -8.96 3.13
CA ASN A 100 -9.72 -7.56 2.74
C ASN A 100 -8.38 -7.08 2.16
N VAL A 101 -7.35 -7.92 2.07
CA VAL A 101 -6.08 -7.57 1.42
C VAL A 101 -6.22 -7.76 -0.09
N LEU A 102 -6.01 -6.68 -0.85
CA LEU A 102 -6.09 -6.69 -2.30
C LEU A 102 -4.74 -7.02 -2.95
N GLY A 103 -3.64 -6.66 -2.31
CA GLY A 103 -2.31 -6.88 -2.85
C GLY A 103 -1.22 -6.05 -2.17
N ILE A 104 -0.15 -5.78 -2.92
CA ILE A 104 1.03 -5.05 -2.47
C ILE A 104 0.93 -3.58 -2.91
N GLY A 105 1.02 -2.66 -1.97
CA GLY A 105 0.93 -1.21 -2.26
C GLY A 105 0.67 -0.32 -1.05
N GLU A 106 0.95 0.96 -1.20
CA GLU A 106 1.46 1.65 -2.39
C GLU A 106 3.00 1.57 -2.46
N ILE A 107 3.53 0.95 -3.49
CA ILE A 107 4.97 0.79 -3.70
C ILE A 107 5.47 1.75 -4.78
N GLY A 108 6.73 2.12 -4.75
CA GLY A 108 7.28 3.02 -5.76
C GLY A 108 8.49 3.80 -5.29
N LEU A 109 8.58 5.06 -5.75
CA LEU A 109 9.70 5.95 -5.46
C LEU A 109 9.19 7.30 -4.93
N ASN A 110 9.97 7.93 -4.06
CA ASN A 110 9.71 9.28 -3.53
C ASN A 110 10.84 10.25 -3.90
N LYS A 111 12.10 9.90 -3.58
CA LYS A 111 13.32 10.69 -3.87
C LYS A 111 14.14 10.11 -5.03
N ASN A 112 13.73 9.01 -5.61
CA ASN A 112 14.49 8.26 -6.62
C ASN A 112 15.86 7.76 -6.12
N SER A 113 15.95 7.41 -4.82
CA SER A 113 17.17 6.87 -4.24
C SER A 113 17.42 5.43 -4.70
N ARG A 114 18.66 4.94 -4.53
CA ARG A 114 19.00 3.54 -4.82
C ARG A 114 18.33 2.57 -3.85
N ASN A 115 18.13 3.00 -2.59
CA ASN A 115 17.49 2.18 -1.58
C ASN A 115 15.99 2.01 -1.90
N GLU A 116 15.30 3.12 -2.23
CA GLU A 116 13.91 3.07 -2.69
C GLU A 116 13.74 2.13 -3.90
N LEU A 117 14.64 2.22 -4.90
CA LEU A 117 14.60 1.38 -6.08
C LEU A 117 14.76 -0.11 -5.72
N LYS A 118 15.72 -0.43 -4.84
CA LYS A 118 15.93 -1.80 -4.38
C LYS A 118 14.70 -2.33 -3.65
N VAL A 119 14.10 -1.55 -2.76
CA VAL A 119 12.90 -1.96 -2.03
C VAL A 119 11.69 -2.08 -2.95
N LEU A 120 11.57 -1.24 -3.99
CA LEU A 120 10.57 -1.40 -5.04
C LEU A 120 10.73 -2.76 -5.77
N GLU A 121 11.95 -3.10 -6.19
CA GLU A 121 12.25 -4.39 -6.84
C GLU A 121 11.88 -5.58 -5.94
N GLN A 122 12.18 -5.49 -4.65
CA GLN A 122 11.82 -6.53 -3.68
C GLN A 122 10.30 -6.67 -3.50
N HIS A 123 9.53 -5.57 -3.51
CA HIS A 123 8.07 -5.64 -3.48
C HIS A 123 7.48 -6.26 -4.75
N VAL A 124 8.03 -5.90 -5.92
CA VAL A 124 7.62 -6.48 -7.20
C VAL A 124 7.90 -7.99 -7.21
N ASP A 125 9.06 -8.41 -6.70
CA ASP A 125 9.40 -9.82 -6.54
C ASP A 125 8.42 -10.55 -5.61
N LEU A 126 8.11 -9.96 -4.45
CA LEU A 126 7.12 -10.49 -3.50
C LEU A 126 5.73 -10.63 -4.14
N ALA A 127 5.28 -9.61 -4.88
CA ALA A 127 4.00 -9.63 -5.57
C ALA A 127 3.95 -10.74 -6.64
N ALA A 128 5.03 -10.93 -7.40
CA ALA A 128 5.14 -11.99 -8.39
C ALA A 128 5.14 -13.39 -7.76
N GLN A 129 5.86 -13.58 -6.65
CA GLN A 129 5.92 -14.87 -5.94
C GLN A 129 4.56 -15.31 -5.38
N HIS A 130 3.73 -14.35 -4.97
CA HIS A 130 2.45 -14.60 -4.31
C HIS A 130 1.23 -14.28 -5.19
N ASP A 131 1.44 -14.03 -6.49
CA ASP A 131 0.38 -13.67 -7.45
C ASP A 131 -0.51 -12.51 -6.95
N GLN A 132 0.09 -11.44 -6.43
CA GLN A 132 -0.61 -10.29 -5.86
C GLN A 132 -0.85 -9.17 -6.89
N LEU A 133 -1.90 -8.37 -6.67
CA LEU A 133 -2.07 -7.09 -7.36
C LEU A 133 -1.01 -6.09 -6.87
N ILE A 134 -0.68 -5.12 -7.70
CA ILE A 134 0.30 -4.07 -7.38
C ILE A 134 -0.36 -2.70 -7.48
N LEU A 135 -0.21 -1.88 -6.44
CA LEU A 135 -0.60 -0.46 -6.46
C LEU A 135 0.64 0.41 -6.38
N VAL A 136 0.82 1.29 -7.36
CA VAL A 136 2.04 2.08 -7.56
C VAL A 136 1.89 3.51 -7.06
N HIS A 137 2.90 3.95 -6.28
CA HIS A 137 3.13 5.34 -5.89
C HIS A 137 4.18 6.00 -6.79
N THR A 138 3.85 7.11 -7.43
CA THR A 138 4.81 7.87 -8.24
C THR A 138 5.53 8.94 -7.42
N PRO A 139 6.77 9.34 -7.79
CA PRO A 139 7.55 10.31 -7.03
C PRO A 139 6.84 11.62 -6.80
N HIS A 140 6.98 12.15 -5.59
CA HIS A 140 6.31 13.39 -5.17
C HIS A 140 7.26 14.59 -5.14
N LEU A 141 8.50 14.42 -4.66
CA LEU A 141 9.42 15.51 -4.37
C LEU A 141 10.48 15.73 -5.46
N GLU A 142 10.98 14.67 -6.07
CA GLU A 142 12.08 14.73 -7.04
C GLU A 142 11.58 14.69 -8.49
N ASP A 143 12.47 14.48 -9.45
CA ASP A 143 12.12 14.36 -10.86
C ASP A 143 11.09 13.23 -11.09
N LYS A 144 9.82 13.62 -11.16
CA LYS A 144 8.68 12.72 -11.33
C LYS A 144 8.78 11.90 -12.60
N HIS A 145 9.24 12.51 -13.69
CA HIS A 145 9.36 11.82 -14.97
C HIS A 145 10.44 10.76 -14.95
N LYS A 146 11.58 11.05 -14.31
CA LYS A 146 12.65 10.07 -14.11
C LYS A 146 12.18 8.91 -13.24
N GLY A 147 11.59 9.19 -12.09
CA GLY A 147 11.13 8.16 -11.17
C GLY A 147 10.00 7.32 -11.76
N THR A 148 9.05 7.92 -12.45
CA THR A 148 7.99 7.18 -13.15
C THR A 148 8.59 6.24 -14.22
N ARG A 149 9.58 6.68 -14.98
CA ARG A 149 10.29 5.81 -15.93
C ARG A 149 11.00 4.65 -15.24
N LEU A 150 11.71 4.90 -14.14
CA LEU A 150 12.36 3.84 -13.37
C LEU A 150 11.35 2.80 -12.88
N ILE A 151 10.20 3.21 -12.35
CA ILE A 151 9.13 2.30 -11.93
C ILE A 151 8.63 1.47 -13.10
N LEU A 152 8.34 2.12 -14.24
CA LEU A 152 7.87 1.43 -15.44
C LEU A 152 8.93 0.46 -15.98
N ASP A 153 10.21 0.80 -15.91
CA ASP A 153 11.30 -0.08 -16.33
C ASP A 153 11.40 -1.33 -15.44
N VAL A 154 11.27 -1.18 -14.13
CA VAL A 154 11.20 -2.33 -13.20
C VAL A 154 10.04 -3.25 -13.55
N ILE A 155 8.83 -2.70 -13.68
CA ILE A 155 7.61 -3.49 -13.96
C ILE A 155 7.69 -4.17 -15.34
N LYS A 156 8.13 -3.46 -16.38
CA LYS A 156 8.21 -4.01 -17.75
C LYS A 156 9.29 -5.06 -17.95
N ASN A 157 10.38 -4.98 -17.17
CA ASN A 157 11.49 -5.91 -17.28
C ASN A 157 11.28 -7.20 -16.48
N ASP A 158 10.25 -7.27 -15.64
CA ASP A 158 9.87 -8.49 -14.94
C ASP A 158 8.76 -9.22 -15.68
N SER A 159 9.11 -10.28 -16.42
CA SER A 159 8.17 -11.07 -17.21
C SER A 159 7.11 -11.82 -16.39
N ARG A 160 7.27 -11.89 -15.06
CA ARG A 160 6.29 -12.51 -14.16
C ARG A 160 5.11 -11.58 -13.86
N ILE A 161 5.30 -10.27 -14.11
CA ILE A 161 4.27 -9.27 -13.82
C ILE A 161 3.31 -9.14 -15.00
N ASN A 162 2.04 -9.36 -14.75
CA ASN A 162 0.98 -9.02 -15.69
C ASN A 162 0.63 -7.52 -15.56
N PRO A 163 0.84 -6.69 -16.60
CA PRO A 163 0.53 -5.25 -16.54
C PRO A 163 -0.93 -4.91 -16.20
N GLU A 164 -1.87 -5.81 -16.51
CA GLU A 164 -3.29 -5.63 -16.16
C GLU A 164 -3.56 -5.73 -14.64
N ARG A 165 -2.58 -6.19 -13.87
CA ARG A 165 -2.63 -6.31 -12.42
C ARG A 165 -1.90 -5.20 -11.69
N VAL A 166 -1.46 -4.16 -12.41
CA VAL A 166 -0.74 -2.99 -11.89
C VAL A 166 -1.63 -1.75 -12.03
N MET A 167 -1.82 -1.05 -10.91
CA MET A 167 -2.61 0.17 -10.81
C MET A 167 -1.76 1.36 -10.38
#